data_799038c155a553a7f9cb81ec16bf4093
#
_entry.id   799038c155a553a7f9cb81ec16bf4093
#
_cell.length_a   1.000
_cell.length_b   1.000
_cell.length_c   1.000
_cell.angle_alpha   90.00
_cell.angle_beta   90.00
_cell.angle_gamma   90.00
#
_symmetry.space_group_name_H-M   'P 1'
#
loop_
_entity.id
_entity.type
_entity.pdbx_description
1 polymer ?
#
loop_
_entity_poly.entity_id
_entity_poly.type
_entity_poly.pdbx_seq_one_letter_code
_entity_poly.pdbx_strand_id
1 'polypeptide(L)'
;GGGGYCSVGGGGGGAGGHRTTFPSPSCNAGAFPISAITYPITVGGGGAASTSGANSVFSTITSAGGGAGGNYNSAGTAGGSGGGGGATDGNPSSAGPAGAGNTPPVSPPQGNAGGATVARTCGQLGGSGGGGIGSAGSNSPTQSSPSLAGSGGAGGNGTANSITASPVTRAGGGGGGNRSYDGPSTGPGRGGAAGPGGGGKGGGTDGT
;
A
#
# COMPACT_ATOMS: atom_id res chain seq x y z
N GLY A 1 -4.24 -1.45 5.29
CA GLY A 1 -5.43 -1.79 4.50
C GLY A 1 -5.27 -3.14 3.81
N GLY A 2 -6.37 -3.78 3.49
CA GLY A 2 -6.38 -5.00 2.70
C GLY A 2 -6.00 -4.74 1.24
N GLY A 3 -5.39 -5.72 0.59
CA GLY A 3 -5.18 -5.69 -0.86
C GLY A 3 -6.51 -5.74 -1.62
N GLY A 4 -6.52 -5.26 -2.86
CA GLY A 4 -7.67 -5.37 -3.76
C GLY A 4 -7.99 -6.84 -4.06
N TYR A 5 -9.26 -7.18 -4.07
CA TYR A 5 -9.73 -8.54 -4.36
C TYR A 5 -10.29 -8.60 -5.79
N CYS A 6 -9.56 -9.21 -6.70
CA CYS A 6 -10.08 -9.61 -8.00
C CYS A 6 -9.18 -10.69 -8.62
N SER A 7 -9.77 -11.54 -9.47
CA SER A 7 -9.06 -12.60 -10.21
C SER A 7 -8.05 -12.06 -11.23
N VAL A 8 -8.04 -10.76 -11.45
CA VAL A 8 -7.23 -10.08 -12.48
C VAL A 8 -6.19 -9.10 -11.91
N GLY A 9 -5.81 -9.26 -10.65
CA GLY A 9 -4.76 -8.46 -10.00
C GLY A 9 -5.29 -7.20 -9.32
N GLY A 10 -5.41 -7.25 -7.99
CA GLY A 10 -5.74 -6.10 -7.16
C GLY A 10 -4.52 -5.25 -6.83
N GLY A 11 -4.74 -3.99 -6.48
CA GLY A 11 -3.71 -3.14 -5.89
C GLY A 11 -3.30 -3.60 -4.50
N GLY A 12 -2.07 -3.30 -4.10
CA GLY A 12 -1.58 -3.56 -2.74
C GLY A 12 -2.22 -2.64 -1.70
N GLY A 13 -2.49 -3.15 -0.50
CA GLY A 13 -2.98 -2.32 0.60
C GLY A 13 -1.91 -1.40 1.15
N GLY A 14 -2.28 -0.19 1.53
CA GLY A 14 -1.39 0.75 2.21
C GLY A 14 -1.15 0.38 3.67
N ALA A 15 -0.01 0.77 4.21
CA ALA A 15 0.29 0.68 5.63
C ALA A 15 -0.58 1.63 6.46
N GLY A 16 -0.80 1.31 7.74
CA GLY A 16 -1.36 2.26 8.70
C GLY A 16 -0.43 3.46 8.90
N GLY A 17 -1.02 4.58 9.33
CA GLY A 17 -0.28 5.80 9.63
C GLY A 17 0.68 5.58 10.80
N HIS A 18 1.82 6.22 10.74
CA HIS A 18 2.82 6.19 11.80
C HIS A 18 2.95 7.57 12.44
N ARG A 19 2.71 7.63 13.74
CA ARG A 19 2.90 8.81 14.57
C ARG A 19 3.93 8.50 15.63
N THR A 20 4.98 9.34 15.73
CA THR A 20 6.05 9.12 16.71
C THR A 20 6.57 10.44 17.25
N THR A 21 6.97 10.44 18.51
CA THR A 21 7.75 11.50 19.14
C THR A 21 9.20 11.06 19.40
N PHE A 22 9.53 9.85 18.99
CA PHE A 22 10.90 9.33 19.14
C PHE A 22 11.85 10.05 18.16
N PRO A 23 13.04 10.47 18.58
CA PRO A 23 13.88 11.47 17.89
C PRO A 23 14.51 11.02 16.57
N SER A 24 14.27 9.83 16.08
CA SER A 24 14.78 9.39 14.78
C SER A 24 13.73 8.58 14.02
N PRO A 25 13.43 8.93 12.77
CA PRO A 25 13.93 10.06 11.97
C PRO A 25 13.35 11.41 12.39
N SER A 26 13.90 12.51 11.85
CA SER A 26 13.69 13.93 12.22
C SER A 26 12.27 14.50 12.07
N CYS A 27 11.27 13.67 11.82
CA CYS A 27 9.85 14.07 11.69
C CYS A 27 9.11 13.93 13.03
N ASN A 28 9.59 14.62 14.05
CA ASN A 28 9.04 14.51 15.40
C ASN A 28 7.85 15.47 15.59
N ALA A 29 6.69 14.92 15.94
CA ALA A 29 5.46 15.71 16.19
C ALA A 29 5.46 16.46 17.55
N GLY A 30 6.60 16.52 18.23
CA GLY A 30 6.72 17.01 19.60
C GLY A 30 6.38 15.94 20.65
N ALA A 31 6.86 16.12 21.87
CA ALA A 31 6.62 15.19 22.96
C ALA A 31 5.15 15.23 23.42
N PHE A 32 4.54 14.06 23.58
CA PHE A 32 3.25 13.97 24.26
C PHE A 32 3.47 14.04 25.78
N PRO A 33 2.87 15.00 26.49
CA PRO A 33 3.04 15.11 27.92
C PRO A 33 2.35 13.94 28.63
N ILE A 34 3.08 13.20 29.43
CA ILE A 34 2.55 12.10 30.22
C ILE A 34 2.36 12.55 31.68
N SER A 35 1.19 12.27 32.23
CA SER A 35 0.85 12.43 33.65
C SER A 35 0.33 11.12 34.24
N ALA A 36 0.21 11.04 35.55
CA ALA A 36 -0.26 9.83 36.25
C ALA A 36 -1.77 9.67 36.19
N ILE A 37 -2.30 9.46 34.97
CA ILE A 37 -3.72 9.22 34.69
C ILE A 37 -3.89 8.00 33.77
N THR A 38 -5.12 7.53 33.64
CA THR A 38 -5.47 6.48 32.65
C THR A 38 -5.54 7.07 31.25
N TYR A 39 -4.80 6.48 30.31
CA TYR A 39 -4.88 6.82 28.88
C TYR A 39 -5.65 5.76 28.11
N PRO A 40 -6.73 6.11 27.40
CA PRO A 40 -7.40 5.17 26.52
C PRO A 40 -6.52 4.82 25.33
N ILE A 41 -6.38 3.53 25.02
CA ILE A 41 -5.64 3.01 23.89
C ILE A 41 -6.57 2.12 23.07
N THR A 42 -6.68 2.39 21.77
CA THR A 42 -7.36 1.54 20.80
C THR A 42 -6.38 1.10 19.74
N VAL A 43 -6.30 -0.18 19.47
CA VAL A 43 -5.53 -0.74 18.35
C VAL A 43 -6.50 -1.05 17.23
N GLY A 44 -6.35 -0.37 16.10
CA GLY A 44 -7.19 -0.57 14.91
C GLY A 44 -6.92 -1.93 14.26
N GLY A 45 -7.96 -2.61 13.85
CA GLY A 45 -7.86 -3.84 13.08
C GLY A 45 -7.35 -3.59 11.66
N GLY A 46 -6.63 -4.58 11.09
CA GLY A 46 -6.28 -4.59 9.67
C GLY A 46 -7.53 -4.69 8.80
N GLY A 47 -7.51 -4.08 7.61
CA GLY A 47 -8.60 -4.20 6.64
C GLY A 47 -8.64 -5.60 6.01
N ALA A 48 -9.83 -6.15 5.85
CA ALA A 48 -10.07 -7.29 4.98
C ALA A 48 -9.78 -6.93 3.51
N ALA A 49 -9.85 -7.89 2.59
CA ALA A 49 -9.66 -7.63 1.16
C ALA A 49 -10.57 -6.45 0.71
N SER A 50 -10.02 -5.53 -0.06
CA SER A 50 -10.68 -4.32 -0.55
C SER A 50 -11.26 -3.39 0.53
N THR A 51 -10.80 -3.51 1.76
CA THR A 51 -11.27 -2.69 2.89
C THR A 51 -10.10 -1.97 3.54
N SER A 52 -10.28 -0.69 3.86
CA SER A 52 -9.29 0.07 4.63
C SER A 52 -9.18 -0.45 6.07
N GLY A 53 -8.02 -0.29 6.67
CA GLY A 53 -7.83 -0.59 8.09
C GLY A 53 -8.53 0.43 8.98
N ALA A 54 -8.80 0.04 10.23
CA ALA A 54 -9.30 0.94 11.25
C ALA A 54 -8.18 1.79 11.86
N ASN A 55 -8.56 2.92 12.44
CA ASN A 55 -7.61 3.82 13.11
C ASN A 55 -7.12 3.23 14.43
N SER A 56 -5.86 3.47 14.76
CA SER A 56 -5.33 3.27 16.11
C SER A 56 -5.30 4.63 16.83
N VAL A 57 -5.63 4.61 18.11
CA VAL A 57 -5.74 5.83 18.92
C VAL A 57 -4.97 5.65 20.22
N PHE A 58 -4.15 6.62 20.57
CA PHE A 58 -3.56 6.78 21.89
C PHE A 58 -3.98 8.16 22.43
N SER A 59 -4.84 8.17 23.43
CA SER A 59 -5.42 9.42 23.98
C SER A 59 -6.03 10.28 22.87
N THR A 60 -5.43 11.42 22.55
CA THR A 60 -5.87 12.34 21.49
C THR A 60 -5.15 12.13 20.16
N ILE A 61 -4.13 11.25 20.11
CA ILE A 61 -3.34 10.99 18.91
C ILE A 61 -4.00 9.86 18.11
N THR A 62 -4.42 10.17 16.90
CA THR A 62 -4.93 9.16 15.96
C THR A 62 -3.91 8.87 14.87
N SER A 63 -3.62 7.59 14.67
CA SER A 63 -2.93 7.05 13.49
C SER A 63 -3.96 6.44 12.57
N ALA A 64 -4.09 6.97 11.36
CA ALA A 64 -5.12 6.51 10.43
C ALA A 64 -4.86 5.08 9.95
N GLY A 65 -5.92 4.32 9.72
CA GLY A 65 -5.81 3.02 9.06
C GLY A 65 -5.23 3.15 7.66
N GLY A 66 -4.61 2.08 7.15
CA GLY A 66 -4.09 2.06 5.77
C GLY A 66 -5.21 1.96 4.75
N GLY A 67 -5.05 2.61 3.61
CA GLY A 67 -6.01 2.54 2.50
C GLY A 67 -6.06 1.16 1.84
N ALA A 68 -7.21 0.73 1.38
CA ALA A 68 -7.38 -0.51 0.63
C ALA A 68 -6.79 -0.39 -0.78
N GLY A 69 -6.24 -1.48 -1.30
CA GLY A 69 -5.90 -1.60 -2.71
C GLY A 69 -7.13 -1.59 -3.59
N GLY A 70 -7.02 -0.97 -4.77
CA GLY A 70 -8.08 -0.94 -5.77
C GLY A 70 -8.35 -2.31 -6.37
N ASN A 71 -9.60 -2.60 -6.69
CA ASN A 71 -9.99 -3.71 -7.53
C ASN A 71 -9.71 -3.38 -9.00
N TYR A 72 -10.11 -4.27 -9.92
CA TYR A 72 -9.97 -4.07 -11.36
C TYR A 72 -10.51 -2.70 -11.81
N ASN A 73 -9.72 -1.94 -12.56
CA ASN A 73 -10.00 -0.59 -13.04
C ASN A 73 -10.44 0.42 -11.95
N SER A 74 -10.02 0.16 -10.68
CA SER A 74 -10.43 1.02 -9.58
C SER A 74 -9.23 1.65 -8.87
N ALA A 75 -9.46 2.83 -8.32
CA ALA A 75 -8.49 3.52 -7.48
C ALA A 75 -8.21 2.75 -6.19
N GLY A 76 -7.01 2.85 -5.68
CA GLY A 76 -6.72 2.57 -4.28
C GLY A 76 -7.40 3.62 -3.39
N THR A 77 -7.76 3.27 -2.15
CA THR A 77 -8.36 4.23 -1.22
C THR A 77 -7.29 5.01 -0.45
N ALA A 78 -7.64 6.20 -0.04
CA ALA A 78 -6.80 7.01 0.84
C ALA A 78 -6.73 6.41 2.24
N GLY A 79 -5.64 6.73 2.98
CA GLY A 79 -5.43 6.29 4.35
C GLY A 79 -4.19 6.90 4.99
N GLY A 80 -3.74 6.37 6.10
CA GLY A 80 -2.45 6.73 6.70
C GLY A 80 -1.34 6.60 5.65
N SER A 81 -1.21 5.44 5.02
CA SER A 81 -0.65 5.31 3.68
C SER A 81 -1.74 4.83 2.72
N GLY A 82 -1.70 5.27 1.49
CA GLY A 82 -2.73 4.97 0.48
C GLY A 82 -2.58 3.59 -0.14
N GLY A 83 -3.68 2.99 -0.59
CA GLY A 83 -3.67 1.76 -1.38
C GLY A 83 -3.19 1.98 -2.81
N GLY A 84 -2.65 0.95 -3.43
CA GLY A 84 -2.28 0.94 -4.84
C GLY A 84 -3.49 0.82 -5.76
N GLY A 85 -3.40 1.34 -6.97
CA GLY A 85 -4.43 1.18 -8.01
C GLY A 85 -4.55 -0.27 -8.49
N GLY A 86 -5.75 -0.69 -8.83
CA GLY A 86 -6.02 -2.04 -9.34
C GLY A 86 -5.51 -2.22 -10.78
N ALA A 87 -5.43 -3.47 -11.21
CA ALA A 87 -5.06 -3.85 -12.56
C ALA A 87 -6.00 -3.23 -13.61
N THR A 88 -5.52 -3.05 -14.84
CA THR A 88 -6.30 -2.53 -15.97
C THR A 88 -6.17 -3.42 -17.19
N ASP A 89 -7.13 -3.31 -18.10
CA ASP A 89 -7.20 -4.05 -19.36
C ASP A 89 -6.34 -3.48 -20.49
N GLY A 90 -5.54 -2.47 -20.21
CA GLY A 90 -4.75 -1.77 -21.22
C GLY A 90 -5.54 -0.80 -22.09
N ASN A 91 -6.84 -0.62 -21.84
CA ASN A 91 -7.63 0.42 -22.47
C ASN A 91 -7.11 1.79 -22.00
N PRO A 92 -6.85 2.73 -22.93
CA PRO A 92 -6.33 4.05 -22.57
C PRO A 92 -7.28 4.87 -21.66
N SER A 93 -8.57 4.50 -21.62
CA SER A 93 -9.54 5.11 -20.71
C SER A 93 -9.61 4.46 -19.34
N SER A 94 -8.93 3.34 -19.14
CA SER A 94 -8.91 2.61 -17.87
C SER A 94 -7.64 2.94 -17.09
N ALA A 95 -7.80 3.41 -15.87
CA ALA A 95 -6.71 3.67 -14.96
C ALA A 95 -7.10 3.25 -13.54
N GLY A 96 -6.13 2.74 -12.80
CA GLY A 96 -6.27 2.49 -11.37
C GLY A 96 -5.45 3.54 -10.60
N PRO A 97 -6.01 4.72 -10.29
CA PRO A 97 -5.27 5.75 -9.57
C PRO A 97 -4.78 5.28 -8.20
N ALA A 98 -3.70 5.89 -7.73
CA ALA A 98 -3.20 5.68 -6.38
C ALA A 98 -4.16 6.25 -5.32
N GLY A 99 -4.32 5.58 -4.21
CA GLY A 99 -4.88 6.16 -3.00
C GLY A 99 -3.90 7.17 -2.38
N ALA A 100 -4.43 8.30 -1.89
CA ALA A 100 -3.60 9.28 -1.21
C ALA A 100 -3.12 8.77 0.15
N GLY A 101 -1.86 9.08 0.49
CA GLY A 101 -1.35 8.91 1.85
C GLY A 101 -1.62 10.14 2.70
N ASN A 102 -1.24 10.07 3.97
CA ASN A 102 -1.41 11.17 4.93
C ASN A 102 -2.86 11.70 4.98
N THR A 103 -3.82 10.78 5.04
CA THR A 103 -5.24 11.11 5.08
C THR A 103 -5.88 10.54 6.36
N PRO A 104 -6.49 11.40 7.21
CA PRO A 104 -6.49 12.86 7.13
C PRO A 104 -5.07 13.45 7.24
N PRO A 105 -4.86 14.66 6.68
CA PRO A 105 -3.54 15.26 6.68
C PRO A 105 -3.09 15.63 8.09
N VAL A 106 -1.84 15.29 8.40
CA VAL A 106 -1.17 15.65 9.66
C VAL A 106 0.26 16.08 9.38
N SER A 107 0.85 16.84 10.30
CA SER A 107 2.26 17.24 10.25
C SER A 107 2.98 16.71 11.48
N PRO A 108 4.12 16.01 11.31
CA PRO A 108 4.64 15.49 10.03
C PRO A 108 3.72 14.44 9.39
N PRO A 109 3.87 14.14 8.09
CA PRO A 109 3.04 13.17 7.38
C PRO A 109 3.10 11.78 8.02
N GLN A 110 1.95 11.11 8.10
CA GLN A 110 1.84 9.78 8.73
C GLN A 110 2.03 8.61 7.74
N GLY A 111 2.24 8.88 6.45
CA GLY A 111 2.48 7.88 5.42
C GLY A 111 2.41 8.46 4.00
N ASN A 112 2.66 7.62 3.01
CA ASN A 112 2.77 8.01 1.60
C ASN A 112 1.65 7.41 0.75
N ALA A 113 1.49 7.95 -0.47
CA ALA A 113 0.53 7.43 -1.45
C ALA A 113 0.87 6.01 -1.92
N GLY A 114 -0.11 5.29 -2.41
CA GLY A 114 0.10 4.08 -3.20
C GLY A 114 0.70 4.39 -4.57
N GLY A 115 0.99 3.35 -5.36
CA GLY A 115 1.32 3.45 -6.77
C GLY A 115 0.06 3.54 -7.62
N ALA A 116 0.16 4.15 -8.80
CA ALA A 116 -0.91 4.21 -9.79
C ALA A 116 -0.70 3.18 -10.91
N THR A 117 -1.78 2.59 -11.38
CA THR A 117 -1.81 1.88 -12.65
C THR A 117 -2.25 2.87 -13.72
N VAL A 118 -1.37 3.15 -14.67
CA VAL A 118 -1.63 4.13 -15.72
C VAL A 118 -2.24 3.46 -16.93
N ALA A 119 -3.22 4.13 -17.56
CA ALA A 119 -3.81 3.68 -18.81
C ALA A 119 -2.77 3.60 -19.95
N ARG A 120 -2.87 2.59 -20.82
CA ARG A 120 -1.97 2.38 -21.95
C ARG A 120 -2.74 1.87 -23.18
N THR A 121 -2.15 2.09 -24.35
CA THR A 121 -2.73 1.70 -25.62
C THR A 121 -2.58 0.22 -25.96
N CYS A 122 -1.77 -0.52 -25.21
CA CYS A 122 -1.60 -1.97 -25.41
C CYS A 122 -1.03 -2.66 -24.16
N GLY A 123 -1.42 -3.91 -23.95
CA GLY A 123 -0.94 -4.76 -22.86
C GLY A 123 -1.78 -4.63 -21.60
N GLN A 124 -1.79 -5.71 -20.82
CA GLN A 124 -2.44 -5.78 -19.53
C GLN A 124 -1.48 -5.35 -18.43
N LEU A 125 -1.97 -4.58 -17.47
CA LEU A 125 -1.17 -4.11 -16.34
C LEU A 125 -1.64 -4.79 -15.07
N GLY A 126 -0.70 -5.25 -14.24
CA GLY A 126 -0.99 -5.71 -12.88
C GLY A 126 -1.41 -4.54 -11.99
N GLY A 127 -1.83 -4.84 -10.77
CA GLY A 127 -2.10 -3.85 -9.74
C GLY A 127 -0.82 -3.17 -9.26
N SER A 128 -0.92 -1.97 -8.77
CA SER A 128 0.19 -1.19 -8.20
C SER A 128 0.39 -1.45 -6.71
N GLY A 129 1.55 -1.14 -6.17
CA GLY A 129 1.86 -1.33 -4.75
C GLY A 129 1.17 -0.31 -3.85
N GLY A 130 0.83 -0.70 -2.63
CA GLY A 130 0.37 0.22 -1.59
C GLY A 130 1.52 1.05 -1.01
N GLY A 131 1.21 2.22 -0.46
CA GLY A 131 2.19 3.09 0.18
C GLY A 131 2.69 2.54 1.53
N GLY A 132 3.93 2.84 1.86
CA GLY A 132 4.52 2.66 3.17
C GLY A 132 4.78 4.00 3.85
N ILE A 133 5.29 3.99 5.07
CA ILE A 133 5.63 5.25 5.75
C ILE A 133 6.95 5.84 5.27
N GLY A 134 7.87 5.01 4.76
CA GLY A 134 9.19 5.44 4.26
C GLY A 134 9.18 5.85 2.79
N SER A 135 8.28 5.30 1.97
CA SER A 135 8.13 5.67 0.57
C SER A 135 6.73 5.36 0.02
N ALA A 136 6.40 5.98 -1.09
CA ALA A 136 5.22 5.62 -1.88
C ALA A 136 5.33 4.19 -2.43
N GLY A 137 4.18 3.59 -2.75
CA GLY A 137 4.13 2.36 -3.52
C GLY A 137 4.55 2.58 -4.98
N SER A 138 5.08 1.53 -5.59
CA SER A 138 5.48 1.57 -7.00
C SER A 138 4.28 1.38 -7.92
N ASN A 139 4.32 2.08 -9.03
CA ASN A 139 3.40 1.82 -10.13
C ASN A 139 3.57 0.40 -10.65
N SER A 140 2.54 -0.16 -11.26
CA SER A 140 2.69 -1.42 -11.99
C SER A 140 3.69 -1.23 -13.13
N PRO A 141 4.64 -2.20 -13.33
CA PRO A 141 5.58 -2.13 -14.43
C PRO A 141 4.86 -2.12 -15.78
N THR A 142 5.41 -1.36 -16.69
CA THR A 142 4.87 -1.25 -18.06
C THR A 142 5.25 -2.49 -18.86
N GLN A 143 4.28 -3.06 -19.58
CA GLN A 143 4.53 -4.17 -20.49
C GLN A 143 4.86 -3.65 -21.90
N SER A 144 5.79 -4.30 -22.58
CA SER A 144 6.22 -3.98 -23.94
C SER A 144 5.43 -4.75 -25.02
N SER A 145 4.61 -5.72 -24.62
CA SER A 145 3.83 -6.56 -25.54
C SER A 145 2.47 -6.89 -24.94
N PRO A 146 1.41 -6.90 -25.76
CA PRO A 146 0.05 -7.27 -25.32
C PRO A 146 -0.09 -8.74 -24.88
N SER A 147 0.83 -9.61 -25.28
CA SER A 147 0.82 -11.04 -24.92
C SER A 147 1.56 -11.36 -23.61
N LEU A 148 2.13 -10.36 -22.92
CA LEU A 148 2.77 -10.57 -21.63
C LEU A 148 1.80 -10.35 -20.48
N ALA A 149 1.88 -11.21 -19.47
CA ALA A 149 1.13 -11.04 -18.23
C ALA A 149 1.60 -9.78 -17.48
N GLY A 150 0.64 -8.98 -16.98
CA GLY A 150 0.95 -7.77 -16.23
C GLY A 150 1.58 -8.08 -14.87
N SER A 151 2.73 -7.51 -14.55
CA SER A 151 3.36 -7.65 -13.24
C SER A 151 2.83 -6.62 -12.25
N GLY A 152 2.78 -6.98 -10.96
CA GLY A 152 2.39 -6.08 -9.89
C GLY A 152 3.49 -5.11 -9.48
N GLY A 153 3.13 -3.91 -9.05
CA GLY A 153 4.03 -2.91 -8.47
C GLY A 153 4.44 -3.28 -7.04
N ALA A 154 5.68 -2.94 -6.66
CA ALA A 154 6.17 -3.20 -5.30
C ALA A 154 5.51 -2.28 -4.27
N GLY A 155 5.31 -2.76 -3.05
CA GLY A 155 4.88 -1.97 -1.92
C GLY A 155 5.94 -0.96 -1.48
N GLY A 156 5.48 0.18 -0.94
CA GLY A 156 6.34 1.21 -0.38
C GLY A 156 7.06 0.75 0.88
N ASN A 157 8.26 1.26 1.10
CA ASN A 157 9.08 0.89 2.25
C ASN A 157 8.46 1.37 3.57
N GLY A 158 8.62 0.59 4.61
CA GLY A 158 8.48 1.03 6.00
C GLY A 158 9.69 1.84 6.47
N THR A 159 9.66 2.27 7.71
CA THR A 159 10.76 2.99 8.36
C THR A 159 11.25 2.23 9.58
N ALA A 160 12.56 2.19 9.76
CA ALA A 160 13.18 1.62 10.95
C ALA A 160 13.06 2.58 12.14
N ASN A 161 12.77 2.01 13.32
CA ASN A 161 12.75 2.73 14.58
C ASN A 161 13.39 1.87 15.65
N SER A 162 14.24 2.51 16.50
CA SER A 162 15.03 1.84 17.53
C SER A 162 14.45 2.00 18.94
N ILE A 163 13.17 2.32 19.10
CA ILE A 163 12.53 2.50 20.42
C ILE A 163 12.66 1.25 21.33
N THR A 164 12.85 0.08 20.73
CA THR A 164 13.07 -1.20 21.42
C THR A 164 14.56 -1.58 21.51
N ALA A 165 15.46 -0.60 21.49
CA ALA A 165 16.93 -0.72 21.50
C ALA A 165 17.56 -1.23 20.20
N SER A 166 16.86 -2.05 19.41
CA SER A 166 17.32 -2.51 18.10
C SER A 166 16.44 -1.92 17.00
N PRO A 167 16.99 -1.58 15.81
CA PRO A 167 16.20 -1.05 14.71
C PRO A 167 15.22 -2.10 14.17
N VAL A 168 13.94 -1.78 14.21
CA VAL A 168 12.87 -2.62 13.64
C VAL A 168 12.12 -1.82 12.59
N THR A 169 12.14 -2.29 11.35
CA THR A 169 11.38 -1.69 10.25
C THR A 169 9.91 -2.06 10.36
N ARG A 170 9.01 -1.07 10.27
CA ARG A 170 7.56 -1.24 10.38
C ARG A 170 6.82 -0.44 9.31
N ALA A 171 5.55 -0.79 9.10
CA ALA A 171 4.61 -0.08 8.24
C ALA A 171 5.05 0.01 6.77
N GLY A 172 5.50 -1.12 6.21
CA GLY A 172 5.67 -1.31 4.77
C GLY A 172 4.32 -1.56 4.08
N GLY A 173 4.19 -1.11 2.85
CA GLY A 173 3.01 -1.32 2.00
C GLY A 173 2.98 -2.71 1.36
N GLY A 174 1.80 -3.17 0.96
CA GLY A 174 1.63 -4.42 0.23
C GLY A 174 1.98 -4.29 -1.25
N GLY A 175 2.48 -5.37 -1.86
CA GLY A 175 2.67 -5.46 -3.32
C GLY A 175 1.36 -5.61 -4.06
N GLY A 176 1.28 -5.12 -5.29
CA GLY A 176 0.14 -5.30 -6.19
C GLY A 176 0.09 -6.71 -6.80
N GLY A 177 -1.09 -7.20 -7.11
CA GLY A 177 -1.28 -8.49 -7.78
C GLY A 177 -0.87 -8.43 -9.26
N ASN A 178 -0.51 -9.59 -9.82
CA ASN A 178 -0.33 -9.69 -11.25
C ASN A 178 -1.68 -9.77 -11.98
N ARG A 179 -1.66 -9.62 -13.29
CA ARG A 179 -2.77 -9.99 -14.16
C ARG A 179 -2.33 -11.08 -15.12
N SER A 180 -3.04 -12.21 -15.10
CA SER A 180 -2.88 -13.27 -16.11
C SER A 180 -3.66 -12.91 -17.37
N TYR A 181 -3.12 -13.25 -18.52
CA TYR A 181 -3.82 -13.18 -19.81
C TYR A 181 -4.60 -14.50 -20.02
N ASP A 182 -5.85 -14.39 -20.51
CA ASP A 182 -6.70 -15.55 -20.82
C ASP A 182 -6.28 -16.31 -22.09
N GLY A 183 -5.07 -16.10 -22.57
CA GLY A 183 -4.45 -16.75 -23.72
C GLY A 183 -3.12 -17.40 -23.38
N PRO A 184 -2.44 -18.06 -24.34
CA PRO A 184 -1.10 -18.62 -24.13
C PRO A 184 -0.12 -17.48 -23.83
N SER A 185 0.03 -17.14 -22.54
CA SER A 185 0.99 -16.13 -22.10
C SER A 185 2.41 -16.71 -22.13
N THR A 186 3.36 -16.01 -22.74
CA THR A 186 4.74 -16.45 -22.86
C THR A 186 5.59 -16.16 -21.62
N GLY A 187 4.97 -15.82 -20.47
CA GLY A 187 5.70 -15.58 -19.22
C GLY A 187 4.79 -15.49 -17.99
N PRO A 188 5.29 -15.95 -16.83
CA PRO A 188 4.55 -15.82 -15.58
C PRO A 188 4.47 -14.35 -15.17
N GLY A 189 3.28 -13.82 -14.99
CA GLY A 189 3.05 -12.54 -14.32
C GLY A 189 3.45 -12.66 -12.86
N ARG A 190 4.29 -11.77 -12.37
CA ARG A 190 4.74 -11.78 -10.98
C ARG A 190 3.97 -10.78 -10.13
N GLY A 191 3.49 -11.21 -8.98
CA GLY A 191 3.00 -10.30 -7.95
C GLY A 191 4.13 -9.37 -7.48
N GLY A 192 3.78 -8.13 -7.16
CA GLY A 192 4.69 -7.13 -6.64
C GLY A 192 5.31 -7.55 -5.31
N ALA A 193 6.56 -7.19 -5.09
CA ALA A 193 7.24 -7.43 -3.82
C ALA A 193 6.56 -6.68 -2.66
N ALA A 194 6.60 -7.27 -1.48
CA ALA A 194 6.20 -6.58 -0.26
C ALA A 194 7.15 -5.43 0.06
N GLY A 195 6.64 -4.33 0.58
CA GLY A 195 7.46 -3.31 1.20
C GLY A 195 8.05 -3.82 2.53
N PRO A 196 9.34 -3.58 2.80
CA PRO A 196 9.94 -3.94 4.08
C PRO A 196 9.17 -3.33 5.27
N GLY A 197 8.97 -4.11 6.33
CA GLY A 197 8.26 -3.66 7.52
C GLY A 197 6.82 -4.17 7.64
N GLY A 198 6.56 -5.37 7.11
CA GLY A 198 5.30 -6.08 7.31
C GLY A 198 4.28 -5.97 6.18
N GLY A 199 4.69 -5.46 5.01
CA GLY A 199 3.86 -5.54 3.80
C GLY A 199 3.64 -6.99 3.35
N GLY A 200 2.46 -7.31 2.80
CA GLY A 200 2.19 -8.58 2.14
C GLY A 200 2.67 -8.56 0.68
N LYS A 201 3.15 -9.67 0.16
CA LYS A 201 3.48 -9.83 -1.27
C LYS A 201 2.17 -9.84 -2.09
N GLY A 202 2.21 -9.28 -3.28
CA GLY A 202 1.09 -9.36 -4.23
C GLY A 202 0.87 -10.79 -4.72
N GLY A 203 -0.38 -11.17 -4.96
CA GLY A 203 -0.72 -12.44 -5.57
C GLY A 203 -0.11 -12.54 -6.98
N GLY A 204 0.49 -13.68 -7.29
CA GLY A 204 1.02 -14.01 -8.60
C GLY A 204 0.50 -15.35 -9.04
N THR A 205 0.30 -15.56 -10.34
CA THR A 205 0.26 -16.89 -10.92
C THR A 205 1.68 -17.34 -11.19
N ASP A 206 2.45 -17.59 -10.13
CA ASP A 206 3.69 -18.31 -10.27
C ASP A 206 3.27 -19.74 -10.62
N GLY A 207 3.42 -20.11 -11.93
CA GLY A 207 3.11 -21.46 -12.38
C GLY A 207 3.94 -22.47 -11.57
N THR A 208 3.34 -23.08 -10.61
CA THR A 208 3.67 -24.36 -10.01
C THR A 208 2.46 -25.21 -10.10
#